data_c014ed6702f0ee55cf65c01971ac08eb
#
_entry.id   c014ed6702f0ee55cf65c01971ac08eb
#
_cell.length_a   1.000
_cell.length_b   1.000
_cell.length_c   1.000
_cell.angle_alpha   90.00
_cell.angle_beta   90.00
_cell.angle_gamma   90.00
#
_symmetry.space_group_name_H-M   'P 1'
#
loop_
_entity.id
_entity.type
_entity.pdbx_description
1 polymer ?
#
loop_
_entity_poly.entity_id
_entity_poly.type
_entity_poly.pdbx_seq_one_letter_code
_entity_poly.pdbx_strand_id
1 'polypeptide(L)'
;MKTLLRAATALCVLLATESRAQEAVRVPAAGKPDMAANASFRSFIDALRPDAEARGVSAATFDAAFRGVSSPDPGILARTTAQGEFGRPVWEYLVGAVSTGRIAKGRSQAARLSGTLSAIEARTGVPRWIVLAFWAVESDFGASGGTVPTIRALATLAQARFRGALFRNELLDALTILQRGDIAPEAMKGSWAGAMGQTQFLPSTFLKHAVDFDGDGHRDIWRSEADALASIAGYLQTLGWNRDLSWGYAVTLPGGFDLTRYRADLSDFTKRGVRRIDGEALPASGAASLFLPGGSGGPVFLITDNFEVIRAYNTSDSYALAVGHLADRLAGGPALAAPWPTGAARLDKAGLQALQKGLAARDLYTGDADGRAGPKLREAVRRYQIKEGLVADGYATPALLEHLTARP
;
A
#
# COMPACT_ATOMS: atom_id res chain seq x y z
N MET A 1 -21.56 -5.01 -15.78
CA MET A 1 -20.99 -3.68 -15.42
C MET A 1 -19.82 -3.86 -14.44
N LYS A 2 -18.76 -4.61 -14.81
CA LYS A 2 -17.61 -5.00 -13.92
C LYS A 2 -16.23 -4.83 -14.57
N THR A 3 -16.03 -3.90 -15.52
CA THR A 3 -14.82 -3.96 -16.38
C THR A 3 -14.00 -2.66 -16.47
N LEU A 4 -14.16 -1.67 -15.58
CA LEU A 4 -13.45 -0.38 -15.71
C LEU A 4 -12.67 0.10 -14.46
N LEU A 5 -12.24 -0.80 -13.56
CA LEU A 5 -11.49 -0.41 -12.35
C LEU A 5 -10.04 -0.92 -12.33
N ARG A 6 -9.31 -0.89 -13.45
CA ARG A 6 -7.99 -1.57 -13.56
C ARG A 6 -6.74 -0.70 -13.71
N ALA A 7 -6.76 0.61 -13.54
CA ALA A 7 -5.59 1.40 -13.95
C ALA A 7 -4.91 2.30 -12.89
N ALA A 8 -5.39 2.43 -11.66
CA ALA A 8 -4.88 3.47 -10.75
C ALA A 8 -4.08 3.00 -9.51
N THR A 9 -3.91 1.70 -9.27
CA THR A 9 -3.58 1.20 -7.92
C THR A 9 -2.15 0.66 -7.72
N ALA A 10 -1.19 0.91 -8.59
CA ALA A 10 0.09 0.19 -8.54
C ALA A 10 1.27 0.95 -7.88
N LEU A 11 1.07 2.06 -7.18
CA LEU A 11 2.19 2.95 -6.82
C LEU A 11 2.56 3.04 -5.34
N CYS A 12 1.67 2.77 -4.41
CA CYS A 12 1.94 2.99 -2.99
C CYS A 12 2.89 1.97 -2.33
N VAL A 13 3.23 0.85 -2.96
CA VAL A 13 4.12 -0.20 -2.40
C VAL A 13 5.52 0.30 -2.01
N LEU A 14 5.93 1.46 -2.50
CA LEU A 14 7.32 1.95 -2.35
C LEU A 14 7.56 2.86 -1.14
N LEU A 15 6.54 3.27 -0.41
CA LEU A 15 6.66 4.41 0.48
C LEU A 15 6.67 4.08 1.97
N ALA A 16 6.06 2.99 2.38
CA ALA A 16 5.90 2.66 3.80
C ALA A 16 7.15 2.09 4.50
N THR A 17 8.24 1.79 3.76
CA THR A 17 9.45 1.16 4.33
C THR A 17 10.58 2.14 4.67
N GLU A 18 10.47 3.42 4.35
CA GLU A 18 11.58 4.38 4.53
C GLU A 18 11.60 5.12 5.88
N SER A 19 10.65 4.89 6.79
CA SER A 19 10.60 5.60 8.08
C SER A 19 11.76 5.29 9.05
N ARG A 20 12.68 4.36 8.72
CA ARG A 20 13.84 4.03 9.58
C ARG A 20 15.16 3.76 8.88
N ALA A 21 15.26 3.87 7.58
CA ALA A 21 16.52 3.75 6.85
C ALA A 21 16.87 5.06 6.13
N GLN A 22 16.96 6.17 6.87
CA GLN A 22 17.85 7.27 6.48
C GLN A 22 19.31 6.86 6.74
N GLU A 23 19.70 5.71 6.29
CA GLU A 23 21.12 5.48 6.02
C GLU A 23 21.43 6.25 4.75
N ALA A 24 22.24 7.28 4.91
CA ALA A 24 22.66 8.21 3.88
C ALA A 24 23.13 7.43 2.65
N VAL A 25 22.29 7.30 1.64
CA VAL A 25 22.77 7.13 0.28
C VAL A 25 23.64 8.36 0.06
N ARG A 26 24.95 8.19 0.05
CA ARG A 26 25.92 9.24 -0.29
C ARG A 26 25.44 9.82 -1.62
N VAL A 27 24.82 10.99 -1.57
CA VAL A 27 24.57 11.79 -2.77
C VAL A 27 25.95 12.02 -3.38
N PRO A 28 26.20 11.60 -4.62
CA PRO A 28 27.45 11.95 -5.28
C PRO A 28 27.60 13.47 -5.18
N ALA A 29 28.79 13.94 -4.81
CA ALA A 29 29.09 15.36 -4.77
C ALA A 29 28.60 15.97 -6.10
N ALA A 30 27.93 17.12 -6.04
CA ALA A 30 27.34 17.80 -7.17
C ALA A 30 28.40 17.95 -8.28
N GLY A 31 28.34 17.05 -9.26
CA GLY A 31 29.12 17.17 -10.50
C GLY A 31 28.69 18.45 -11.20
N LYS A 32 29.57 18.99 -12.06
CA LYS A 32 29.25 20.16 -12.92
C LYS A 32 27.86 19.95 -13.53
N PRO A 33 26.96 20.98 -13.52
CA PRO A 33 25.61 20.85 -14.04
C PRO A 33 25.66 20.37 -15.50
N ASP A 34 24.99 19.24 -15.76
CA ASP A 34 24.82 18.74 -17.13
C ASP A 34 23.89 19.68 -17.89
N MET A 35 24.49 20.56 -18.65
CA MET A 35 23.78 21.60 -19.41
C MET A 35 22.80 21.02 -20.45
N ALA A 36 23.13 19.86 -21.03
CA ALA A 36 22.28 19.20 -22.01
C ALA A 36 21.05 18.58 -21.34
N ALA A 37 21.24 17.88 -20.19
CA ALA A 37 20.15 17.34 -19.41
C ALA A 37 19.21 18.44 -18.88
N ASN A 38 19.76 19.57 -18.45
CA ASN A 38 18.96 20.71 -17.98
C ASN A 38 18.18 21.38 -19.12
N ALA A 39 18.76 21.52 -20.30
CA ALA A 39 18.07 22.06 -21.50
C ALA A 39 16.91 21.12 -21.90
N SER A 40 17.16 19.81 -21.96
CA SER A 40 16.13 18.78 -22.21
C SER A 40 15.01 18.80 -21.19
N PHE A 41 15.33 19.01 -19.90
CA PHE A 41 14.34 19.07 -18.83
C PHE A 41 13.45 20.32 -18.96
N ARG A 42 14.02 21.49 -19.29
CA ARG A 42 13.23 22.70 -19.52
C ARG A 42 12.32 22.55 -20.74
N SER A 43 12.84 22.02 -21.85
CA SER A 43 12.01 21.75 -23.02
C SER A 43 10.87 20.78 -22.72
N PHE A 44 11.08 19.79 -21.85
CA PHE A 44 10.03 18.90 -21.38
C PHE A 44 8.96 19.67 -20.58
N ILE A 45 9.36 20.57 -19.66
CA ILE A 45 8.42 21.39 -18.89
C ILE A 45 7.62 22.29 -19.83
N ASP A 46 8.29 22.99 -20.78
CA ASP A 46 7.61 23.86 -21.71
C ASP A 46 6.60 23.14 -22.59
N ALA A 47 6.91 21.89 -22.98
CA ALA A 47 6.00 21.02 -23.73
C ALA A 47 4.80 20.52 -22.94
N LEU A 48 4.78 20.66 -21.60
CA LEU A 48 3.61 20.32 -20.78
C LEU A 48 2.57 21.44 -20.73
N ARG A 49 2.97 22.69 -21.03
CA ARG A 49 2.11 23.86 -20.87
C ARG A 49 0.76 23.75 -21.60
N PRO A 50 0.70 23.37 -22.89
CA PRO A 50 -0.59 23.24 -23.58
C PRO A 50 -1.53 22.21 -22.91
N ASP A 51 -1.01 21.10 -22.40
CA ASP A 51 -1.82 20.09 -21.71
C ASP A 51 -2.30 20.56 -20.33
N ALA A 52 -1.48 21.35 -19.63
CA ALA A 52 -1.87 21.97 -18.36
C ALA A 52 -2.98 23.02 -18.60
N GLU A 53 -2.83 23.87 -19.62
CA GLU A 53 -3.83 24.87 -20.02
C GLU A 53 -5.15 24.20 -20.45
N ALA A 54 -5.09 23.10 -21.19
CA ALA A 54 -6.26 22.30 -21.56
C ALA A 54 -7.01 21.72 -20.35
N ARG A 55 -6.33 21.57 -19.19
CA ARG A 55 -6.92 21.19 -17.90
C ARG A 55 -7.36 22.39 -17.04
N GLY A 56 -7.29 23.61 -17.58
CA GLY A 56 -7.68 24.84 -16.89
C GLY A 56 -6.62 25.41 -15.95
N VAL A 57 -5.36 24.95 -16.04
CA VAL A 57 -4.25 25.53 -15.27
C VAL A 57 -3.82 26.83 -15.91
N SER A 58 -3.88 27.95 -15.17
CA SER A 58 -3.45 29.26 -15.66
C SER A 58 -1.93 29.32 -15.86
N ALA A 59 -1.49 30.21 -16.75
CA ALA A 59 -0.06 30.48 -16.94
C ALA A 59 0.61 30.88 -15.61
N ALA A 60 -0.05 31.70 -14.81
CA ALA A 60 0.48 32.13 -13.51
C ALA A 60 0.69 30.94 -12.53
N THR A 61 -0.26 29.99 -12.44
CA THR A 61 -0.12 28.79 -11.63
C THR A 61 0.99 27.89 -12.14
N PHE A 62 1.07 27.71 -13.47
CA PHE A 62 2.12 26.91 -14.08
C PHE A 62 3.51 27.49 -13.77
N ASP A 63 3.70 28.80 -14.00
CA ASP A 63 4.98 29.47 -13.74
C ASP A 63 5.36 29.46 -12.25
N ALA A 64 4.38 29.60 -11.35
CA ALA A 64 4.60 29.46 -9.92
C ALA A 64 5.03 28.04 -9.53
N ALA A 65 4.38 27.03 -10.08
CA ALA A 65 4.69 25.62 -9.81
C ALA A 65 6.11 25.22 -10.20
N PHE A 66 6.61 25.75 -11.33
CA PHE A 66 7.94 25.46 -11.84
C PHE A 66 9.01 26.49 -11.46
N ARG A 67 8.69 27.45 -10.60
CA ARG A 67 9.68 28.42 -10.12
C ARG A 67 10.85 27.72 -9.42
N GLY A 68 12.06 27.89 -9.96
CA GLY A 68 13.28 27.24 -9.46
C GLY A 68 13.43 25.75 -9.81
N VAL A 69 12.51 25.17 -10.59
CA VAL A 69 12.59 23.79 -11.06
C VAL A 69 13.20 23.78 -12.47
N SER A 70 14.52 23.78 -12.57
CA SER A 70 15.28 23.92 -13.81
C SER A 70 16.07 22.67 -14.23
N SER A 71 16.12 21.66 -13.37
CA SER A 71 16.85 20.41 -13.60
C SER A 71 16.16 19.23 -12.92
N PRO A 72 16.31 18.01 -13.47
CA PRO A 72 15.85 16.80 -12.80
C PRO A 72 16.57 16.61 -11.46
N ASP A 73 15.97 15.85 -10.57
CA ASP A 73 16.57 15.50 -9.28
C ASP A 73 17.37 14.19 -9.41
N PRO A 74 18.71 14.22 -9.30
CA PRO A 74 19.53 13.03 -9.47
C PRO A 74 19.31 11.99 -8.36
N GLY A 75 18.92 12.41 -7.16
CA GLY A 75 18.60 11.50 -6.06
C GLY A 75 17.32 10.71 -6.35
N ILE A 76 16.34 11.32 -6.99
CA ILE A 76 15.12 10.65 -7.43
C ILE A 76 15.44 9.66 -8.56
N LEU A 77 16.26 10.04 -9.54
CA LEU A 77 16.67 9.13 -10.61
C LEU A 77 17.42 7.91 -10.08
N ALA A 78 18.34 8.10 -9.14
CA ALA A 78 19.05 7.00 -8.49
C ALA A 78 18.10 6.01 -7.80
N ARG A 79 17.01 6.50 -7.18
CA ARG A 79 16.01 5.64 -6.53
C ARG A 79 15.19 4.81 -7.54
N THR A 80 15.03 5.24 -8.78
CA THR A 80 14.32 4.45 -9.80
C THR A 80 15.06 3.18 -10.18
N THR A 81 16.39 3.17 -10.06
CA THR A 81 17.26 2.02 -10.37
C THR A 81 17.56 1.18 -9.12
N ALA A 82 17.58 1.80 -7.94
CA ALA A 82 17.87 1.17 -6.67
C ALA A 82 16.65 0.46 -6.04
N GLN A 83 15.59 0.16 -6.81
CA GLN A 83 14.44 -0.59 -6.31
C GLN A 83 14.86 -2.03 -5.95
N GLY A 84 15.64 -2.14 -4.89
CA GLY A 84 16.03 -3.37 -4.24
C GLY A 84 14.82 -3.99 -3.54
N GLU A 85 14.65 -5.27 -3.80
CA GLU A 85 14.06 -6.26 -2.93
C GLU A 85 12.64 -6.01 -2.42
N PHE A 86 11.68 -6.27 -3.27
CA PHE A 86 10.32 -6.65 -2.87
C PHE A 86 10.26 -7.98 -2.07
N GLY A 87 11.37 -8.38 -1.45
CA GLY A 87 11.56 -9.69 -0.85
C GLY A 87 11.60 -9.73 0.67
N ARG A 88 11.30 -8.62 1.38
CA ARG A 88 11.24 -8.69 2.85
C ARG A 88 10.10 -9.59 3.30
N PRO A 89 10.36 -10.53 4.22
CA PRO A 89 9.29 -11.35 4.78
C PRO A 89 8.27 -10.50 5.53
N VAL A 90 7.04 -10.97 5.55
CA VAL A 90 5.93 -10.26 6.20
C VAL A 90 6.22 -9.92 7.67
N TRP A 91 6.92 -10.81 8.39
CA TRP A 91 7.25 -10.58 9.82
C TRP A 91 8.26 -9.45 10.04
N GLU A 92 9.22 -9.25 9.14
CA GLU A 92 10.13 -8.11 9.23
C GLU A 92 9.39 -6.79 9.01
N TYR A 93 8.44 -6.78 8.08
CA TYR A 93 7.57 -5.62 7.86
C TYR A 93 6.70 -5.33 9.09
N LEU A 94 6.09 -6.36 9.68
CA LEU A 94 5.25 -6.24 10.87
C LEU A 94 6.00 -5.69 12.09
N VAL A 95 7.23 -6.13 12.34
CA VAL A 95 8.06 -5.62 13.45
C VAL A 95 8.22 -4.10 13.38
N GLY A 96 8.45 -3.56 12.18
CA GLY A 96 8.55 -2.11 11.97
C GLY A 96 7.21 -1.39 12.06
N ALA A 97 6.16 -1.98 11.51
CA ALA A 97 4.84 -1.37 11.41
C ALA A 97 4.04 -1.44 12.72
N VAL A 98 4.18 -2.51 13.52
CA VAL A 98 3.36 -2.81 14.72
C VAL A 98 4.24 -2.79 15.98
N SER A 99 4.95 -1.67 16.21
CA SER A 99 5.80 -1.51 17.39
C SER A 99 5.01 -1.01 18.61
N THR A 100 5.48 -1.34 19.82
CA THR A 100 4.89 -0.86 21.08
C THR A 100 4.79 0.66 21.12
N GLY A 101 5.83 1.37 20.65
CA GLY A 101 5.83 2.83 20.59
C GLY A 101 4.75 3.39 19.67
N ARG A 102 4.56 2.77 18.48
CA ARG A 102 3.51 3.19 17.52
C ARG A 102 2.11 2.92 18.07
N ILE A 103 1.92 1.79 18.77
CA ILE A 103 0.64 1.47 19.44
C ILE A 103 0.34 2.51 20.53
N ALA A 104 1.31 2.83 21.40
CA ALA A 104 1.13 3.83 22.44
C ALA A 104 0.80 5.22 21.86
N LYS A 105 1.56 5.67 20.84
CA LYS A 105 1.32 6.92 20.11
C LYS A 105 -0.09 6.93 19.49
N GLY A 106 -0.49 5.85 18.81
CA GLY A 106 -1.79 5.76 18.17
C GLY A 106 -2.97 5.81 19.16
N ARG A 107 -2.86 5.17 20.32
CA ARG A 107 -3.86 5.28 21.39
C ARG A 107 -3.96 6.70 21.95
N SER A 108 -2.84 7.39 22.12
CA SER A 108 -2.83 8.80 22.51
C SER A 108 -3.52 9.68 21.46
N GLN A 109 -3.26 9.45 20.17
CA GLN A 109 -3.94 10.16 19.08
C GLN A 109 -5.45 9.84 19.04
N ALA A 110 -5.84 8.60 19.29
CA ALA A 110 -7.25 8.20 19.37
C ALA A 110 -8.01 8.96 20.46
N ALA A 111 -7.39 9.13 21.62
CA ALA A 111 -7.97 9.89 22.72
C ALA A 111 -8.08 11.38 22.38
N ARG A 112 -7.03 11.99 21.83
CA ARG A 112 -6.98 13.39 21.44
C ARG A 112 -8.00 13.74 20.35
N LEU A 113 -8.17 12.88 19.35
CA LEU A 113 -9.02 13.09 18.18
C LEU A 113 -10.36 12.35 18.28
N SER A 114 -10.80 11.98 19.49
CA SER A 114 -11.95 11.09 19.69
C SER A 114 -13.23 11.60 19.02
N GLY A 115 -13.51 12.91 19.08
CA GLY A 115 -14.68 13.51 18.43
C GLY A 115 -14.62 13.43 16.90
N THR A 116 -13.48 13.84 16.32
CA THR A 116 -13.24 13.80 14.87
C THR A 116 -13.34 12.37 14.34
N LEU A 117 -12.67 11.42 15.00
CA LEU A 117 -12.71 10.01 14.62
C LEU A 117 -14.10 9.40 14.72
N SER A 118 -14.89 9.78 15.75
CA SER A 118 -16.29 9.33 15.87
C SER A 118 -17.16 9.86 14.74
N ALA A 119 -17.00 11.11 14.35
CA ALA A 119 -17.75 11.71 13.24
C ALA A 119 -17.37 11.08 11.89
N ILE A 120 -16.07 10.82 11.66
CA ILE A 120 -15.59 10.14 10.44
C ILE A 120 -16.16 8.71 10.37
N GLU A 121 -16.06 7.95 11.45
CA GLU A 121 -16.55 6.57 11.54
C GLU A 121 -18.06 6.49 11.30
N ALA A 122 -18.82 7.38 11.91
CA ALA A 122 -20.27 7.47 11.70
C ALA A 122 -20.62 7.76 10.23
N ARG A 123 -19.87 8.67 9.59
CA ARG A 123 -20.11 9.09 8.19
C ARG A 123 -19.72 8.02 7.18
N THR A 124 -18.60 7.34 7.40
CA THR A 124 -18.00 6.44 6.39
C THR A 124 -18.24 4.95 6.68
N GLY A 125 -18.51 4.59 7.93
CA GLY A 125 -18.56 3.19 8.38
C GLY A 125 -17.19 2.52 8.47
N VAL A 126 -16.09 3.24 8.25
CA VAL A 126 -14.73 2.73 8.43
C VAL A 126 -14.34 2.88 9.89
N PRO A 127 -13.96 1.80 10.60
CA PRO A 127 -13.59 1.88 12.01
C PRO A 127 -12.41 2.82 12.25
N ARG A 128 -12.51 3.65 13.31
CA ARG A 128 -11.45 4.61 13.69
C ARG A 128 -10.07 4.00 13.82
N TRP A 129 -9.99 2.75 14.26
CA TRP A 129 -8.72 2.03 14.42
C TRP A 129 -8.06 1.71 13.08
N ILE A 130 -8.86 1.42 12.05
CA ILE A 130 -8.38 1.25 10.68
C ILE A 130 -7.84 2.57 10.14
N VAL A 131 -8.59 3.65 10.29
CA VAL A 131 -8.16 5.00 9.84
C VAL A 131 -6.84 5.41 10.51
N LEU A 132 -6.74 5.22 11.83
CA LEU A 132 -5.52 5.49 12.59
C LEU A 132 -4.34 4.60 12.18
N ALA A 133 -4.58 3.33 11.85
CA ALA A 133 -3.54 2.41 11.40
C ALA A 133 -2.98 2.83 10.04
N PHE A 134 -3.83 3.29 9.12
CA PHE A 134 -3.38 3.89 7.87
C PHE A 134 -2.54 5.14 8.13
N TRP A 135 -3.03 6.08 8.90
CA TRP A 135 -2.31 7.31 9.24
C TRP A 135 -0.95 7.04 9.91
N ALA A 136 -0.89 6.02 10.77
CA ALA A 136 0.36 5.56 11.38
C ALA A 136 1.35 4.99 10.36
N VAL A 137 0.88 4.15 9.44
CA VAL A 137 1.76 3.46 8.49
C VAL A 137 2.21 4.41 7.38
N GLU A 138 1.32 5.29 6.90
CA GLU A 138 1.64 6.22 5.79
C GLU A 138 2.54 7.37 6.23
N SER A 139 2.32 7.95 7.41
CA SER A 139 3.01 9.18 7.78
C SER A 139 3.45 9.26 9.26
N ASP A 140 3.45 8.15 9.98
CA ASP A 140 3.72 8.12 11.43
C ASP A 140 2.86 9.16 12.19
N PHE A 141 1.56 9.15 11.92
CA PHE A 141 0.59 10.11 12.48
C PHE A 141 0.92 11.56 12.11
N GLY A 142 1.16 11.80 10.84
CA GLY A 142 1.47 13.11 10.28
C GLY A 142 2.91 13.61 10.49
N ALA A 143 3.72 12.90 11.28
CA ALA A 143 5.10 13.34 11.58
C ALA A 143 6.05 13.15 10.37
N SER A 144 5.66 12.38 9.36
CA SER A 144 6.51 11.98 8.22
C SER A 144 5.74 11.99 6.90
N GLY A 145 5.10 13.11 6.57
CA GLY A 145 4.34 13.29 5.31
C GLY A 145 5.19 13.49 4.05
N GLY A 146 6.53 13.41 4.18
CA GLY A 146 7.49 13.64 3.10
C GLY A 146 8.01 15.07 3.06
N THR A 147 9.22 15.24 2.51
CA THR A 147 9.93 16.54 2.46
C THR A 147 10.31 16.93 1.02
N VAL A 148 10.07 16.06 0.05
CA VAL A 148 10.45 16.30 -1.36
C VAL A 148 9.42 17.20 -2.02
N PRO A 149 9.83 18.29 -2.73
CA PRO A 149 8.91 19.09 -3.52
C PRO A 149 8.23 18.24 -4.61
N THR A 150 6.91 18.07 -4.50
CA THR A 150 6.13 17.12 -5.31
C THR A 150 6.22 17.42 -6.82
N ILE A 151 6.16 18.70 -7.19
CA ILE A 151 6.25 19.12 -8.62
C ILE A 151 7.60 18.69 -9.22
N ARG A 152 8.72 18.93 -8.50
CA ARG A 152 10.06 18.53 -8.99
C ARG A 152 10.19 17.01 -9.05
N ALA A 153 9.66 16.30 -8.07
CA ALA A 153 9.68 14.85 -8.06
C ALA A 153 8.94 14.26 -9.27
N LEU A 154 7.71 14.69 -9.48
CA LEU A 154 6.88 14.21 -10.57
C LEU A 154 7.43 14.60 -11.94
N ALA A 155 7.95 15.84 -12.10
CA ALA A 155 8.60 16.28 -13.35
C ALA A 155 9.83 15.44 -13.68
N THR A 156 10.66 15.10 -12.68
CA THR A 156 11.85 14.25 -12.85
C THR A 156 11.45 12.84 -13.32
N LEU A 157 10.46 12.23 -12.68
CA LEU A 157 9.98 10.90 -13.03
C LEU A 157 9.26 10.86 -14.37
N ALA A 158 8.51 11.92 -14.70
CA ALA A 158 7.80 12.05 -15.95
C ALA A 158 8.76 12.22 -17.15
N GLN A 159 9.77 13.08 -17.02
CA GLN A 159 10.80 13.23 -18.04
C GLN A 159 11.58 11.93 -18.28
N ALA A 160 11.91 11.22 -17.21
CA ALA A 160 12.57 9.92 -17.31
C ALA A 160 11.65 8.80 -17.84
N ARG A 161 10.37 9.09 -18.12
CA ARG A 161 9.35 8.11 -18.54
C ARG A 161 9.26 6.90 -17.59
N PHE A 162 9.59 7.12 -16.33
CA PHE A 162 9.50 6.06 -15.33
C PHE A 162 8.04 5.60 -15.22
N ARG A 163 7.80 4.31 -15.44
CA ARG A 163 6.45 3.70 -15.53
C ARG A 163 5.55 4.32 -16.60
N GLY A 164 6.12 4.68 -17.75
CA GLY A 164 5.37 5.16 -18.91
C GLY A 164 4.77 6.55 -18.70
N ALA A 165 3.47 6.70 -18.95
CA ALA A 165 2.75 7.98 -18.86
C ALA A 165 2.29 8.31 -17.43
N LEU A 166 2.45 7.42 -16.45
CA LEU A 166 1.89 7.57 -15.12
C LEU A 166 2.27 8.90 -14.48
N PHE A 167 3.57 9.15 -14.33
CA PHE A 167 4.06 10.35 -13.63
C PHE A 167 3.80 11.66 -14.37
N ARG A 168 3.67 11.60 -15.69
CA ARG A 168 3.23 12.77 -16.47
C ARG A 168 1.79 13.14 -16.14
N ASN A 169 0.90 12.16 -16.01
CA ASN A 169 -0.48 12.41 -15.64
C ASN A 169 -0.59 12.90 -14.19
N GLU A 170 0.16 12.29 -13.27
CA GLU A 170 0.21 12.74 -11.88
C GLU A 170 0.75 14.18 -11.74
N LEU A 171 1.72 14.58 -12.59
CA LEU A 171 2.21 15.94 -12.62
C LEU A 171 1.13 16.94 -13.07
N LEU A 172 0.38 16.62 -14.11
CA LEU A 172 -0.74 17.44 -14.58
C LEU A 172 -1.86 17.53 -13.53
N ASP A 173 -2.13 16.44 -12.81
CA ASP A 173 -3.07 16.42 -11.71
C ASP A 173 -2.58 17.26 -10.51
N ALA A 174 -1.26 17.25 -10.21
CA ALA A 174 -0.66 18.12 -9.21
C ALA A 174 -0.81 19.61 -9.56
N LEU A 175 -0.62 19.98 -10.83
CA LEU A 175 -0.86 21.35 -11.29
C LEU A 175 -2.34 21.75 -11.15
N THR A 176 -3.26 20.84 -11.37
CA THR A 176 -4.70 21.07 -11.13
C THR A 176 -5.01 21.32 -9.65
N ILE A 177 -4.35 20.61 -8.72
CA ILE A 177 -4.49 20.86 -7.28
C ILE A 177 -4.01 22.27 -6.92
N LEU A 178 -2.86 22.69 -7.46
CA LEU A 178 -2.34 24.05 -7.25
C LEU A 178 -3.30 25.11 -7.81
N GLN A 179 -3.88 24.86 -9.01
CA GLN A 179 -4.85 25.77 -9.62
C GLN A 179 -6.12 25.94 -8.79
N ARG A 180 -6.54 24.90 -8.06
CA ARG A 180 -7.69 24.97 -7.15
C ARG A 180 -7.40 25.72 -5.85
N GLY A 181 -6.11 25.94 -5.53
CA GLY A 181 -5.72 26.64 -4.32
C GLY A 181 -5.75 25.79 -3.03
N ASP A 182 -5.89 24.45 -3.14
CA ASP A 182 -5.87 23.57 -1.98
C ASP A 182 -4.54 23.65 -1.21
N ILE A 183 -3.43 23.96 -1.91
CA ILE A 183 -2.09 24.10 -1.33
C ILE A 183 -1.24 25.05 -2.19
N ALA A 184 -0.31 25.78 -1.57
CA ALA A 184 0.69 26.56 -2.27
C ALA A 184 1.82 25.68 -2.85
N PRO A 185 2.46 26.05 -3.97
CA PRO A 185 3.52 25.24 -4.59
C PRO A 185 4.65 24.86 -3.64
N GLU A 186 5.08 25.78 -2.80
CA GLU A 186 6.19 25.60 -1.85
C GLU A 186 5.84 24.65 -0.71
N ALA A 187 4.55 24.53 -0.38
CA ALA A 187 4.02 23.66 0.65
C ALA A 187 3.64 22.28 0.13
N MET A 188 3.50 22.10 -1.20
CA MET A 188 3.17 20.82 -1.82
C MET A 188 4.37 19.85 -1.76
N LYS A 189 4.52 19.17 -0.62
CA LYS A 189 5.60 18.23 -0.35
C LYS A 189 5.06 16.82 -0.18
N GLY A 190 5.92 15.85 -0.43
CA GLY A 190 5.58 14.45 -0.31
C GLY A 190 6.81 13.56 -0.38
N SER A 191 6.61 12.32 -0.83
CA SER A 191 7.68 11.36 -1.07
C SER A 191 8.42 11.64 -2.38
N TRP A 192 9.54 10.94 -2.58
CA TRP A 192 10.31 10.98 -3.82
C TRP A 192 9.51 10.55 -5.06
N ALA A 193 8.44 9.78 -4.87
CA ALA A 193 7.56 9.28 -5.93
C ALA A 193 6.24 10.07 -6.03
N GLY A 194 6.15 11.25 -5.40
CA GLY A 194 5.02 12.16 -5.55
C GLY A 194 3.79 11.83 -4.70
N ALA A 195 3.87 10.90 -3.74
CA ALA A 195 2.79 10.70 -2.77
C ALA A 195 2.84 11.81 -1.72
N MET A 196 1.67 12.40 -1.40
CA MET A 196 1.55 13.69 -0.75
C MET A 196 0.97 13.61 0.66
N GLY A 197 1.53 14.45 1.54
CA GLY A 197 0.96 14.76 2.85
C GLY A 197 0.80 13.56 3.77
N GLN A 198 -0.11 13.69 4.73
CA GLN A 198 -0.33 12.68 5.78
C GLN A 198 -0.98 11.39 5.26
N THR A 199 -1.70 11.48 4.14
CA THR A 199 -2.38 10.35 3.51
C THR A 199 -1.51 9.58 2.52
N GLN A 200 -0.38 10.15 2.10
CA GLN A 200 0.44 9.66 1.00
C GLN A 200 -0.36 9.40 -0.29
N PHE A 201 -1.34 10.26 -0.58
CA PHE A 201 -2.10 10.22 -1.82
C PHE A 201 -1.26 10.70 -3.00
N LEU A 202 -1.40 10.02 -4.13
CA LEU A 202 -0.99 10.60 -5.40
C LEU A 202 -1.95 11.73 -5.80
N PRO A 203 -1.49 12.69 -6.65
CA PRO A 203 -2.35 13.78 -7.11
C PRO A 203 -3.68 13.34 -7.68
N SER A 204 -3.72 12.29 -8.49
CA SER A 204 -4.97 11.75 -9.04
C SER A 204 -5.90 11.20 -7.95
N THR A 205 -5.35 10.58 -6.90
CA THR A 205 -6.12 10.08 -5.75
C THR A 205 -6.65 11.25 -4.92
N PHE A 206 -5.82 12.28 -4.69
CA PHE A 206 -6.23 13.51 -4.01
C PHE A 206 -7.42 14.17 -4.72
N LEU A 207 -7.32 14.39 -6.02
CA LEU A 207 -8.39 15.06 -6.78
C LEU A 207 -9.74 14.35 -6.68
N LYS A 208 -9.73 13.03 -6.52
CA LYS A 208 -10.93 12.19 -6.47
C LYS A 208 -11.47 11.99 -5.05
N HIS A 209 -10.59 11.93 -4.04
CA HIS A 209 -10.92 11.39 -2.73
C HIS A 209 -10.56 12.30 -1.55
N ALA A 210 -9.79 13.37 -1.74
CA ALA A 210 -9.51 14.31 -0.66
C ALA A 210 -10.80 15.06 -0.26
N VAL A 211 -11.00 15.21 1.05
CA VAL A 211 -12.18 15.78 1.66
C VAL A 211 -11.78 16.99 2.50
N ASP A 212 -12.53 18.09 2.38
CA ASP A 212 -12.56 19.18 3.34
C ASP A 212 -13.54 18.75 4.46
N PHE A 213 -13.00 18.32 5.58
CA PHE A 213 -13.81 17.79 6.69
C PHE A 213 -14.06 18.82 7.77
N ASP A 214 -13.11 19.72 7.99
CA ASP A 214 -13.24 20.81 8.97
C ASP A 214 -14.01 22.03 8.42
N GLY A 215 -14.25 22.09 7.10
CA GLY A 215 -15.12 23.06 6.45
C GLY A 215 -14.47 24.41 6.22
N ASP A 216 -13.13 24.47 6.16
CA ASP A 216 -12.37 25.72 5.95
C ASP A 216 -12.29 26.13 4.45
N GLY A 217 -12.83 25.33 3.54
CA GLY A 217 -12.84 25.53 2.09
C GLY A 217 -11.64 24.92 1.36
N HIS A 218 -10.73 24.25 2.06
CA HIS A 218 -9.56 23.60 1.53
C HIS A 218 -9.55 22.11 1.87
N ARG A 219 -8.92 21.28 1.03
CA ARG A 219 -8.70 19.85 1.30
C ARG A 219 -7.26 19.65 1.73
N ASP A 220 -6.91 20.04 2.96
CA ASP A 220 -5.52 20.10 3.43
C ASP A 220 -5.07 18.78 4.06
N ILE A 221 -4.65 17.82 3.26
CA ILE A 221 -4.06 16.56 3.73
C ILE A 221 -2.63 16.73 4.30
N TRP A 222 -2.05 17.92 4.25
CA TRP A 222 -0.69 18.18 4.76
C TRP A 222 -0.70 18.67 6.21
N ARG A 223 -1.67 19.51 6.59
CA ARG A 223 -1.73 20.20 7.89
C ARG A 223 -2.99 19.87 8.67
N SER A 224 -4.15 19.67 8.02
CA SER A 224 -5.41 19.30 8.67
C SER A 224 -5.42 17.79 8.92
N GLU A 225 -5.36 17.40 10.21
CA GLU A 225 -5.53 15.98 10.59
C GLU A 225 -6.96 15.51 10.29
N ALA A 226 -7.94 16.40 10.43
CA ALA A 226 -9.34 16.07 10.16
C ALA A 226 -9.57 15.71 8.69
N ASP A 227 -9.02 16.51 7.77
CA ASP A 227 -9.10 16.26 6.34
C ASP A 227 -8.34 14.99 5.95
N ALA A 228 -7.13 14.83 6.49
CA ALA A 228 -6.31 13.64 6.19
C ALA A 228 -7.02 12.35 6.62
N LEU A 229 -7.55 12.29 7.85
CA LEU A 229 -8.25 11.13 8.38
C LEU A 229 -9.56 10.86 7.64
N ALA A 230 -10.33 11.92 7.34
CA ALA A 230 -11.56 11.80 6.58
C ALA A 230 -11.30 11.37 5.12
N SER A 231 -10.22 11.86 4.51
CA SER A 231 -9.81 11.46 3.17
C SER A 231 -9.40 9.99 3.11
N ILE A 232 -8.64 9.49 4.10
CA ILE A 232 -8.32 8.06 4.22
C ILE A 232 -9.61 7.24 4.30
N ALA A 233 -10.52 7.59 5.21
CA ALA A 233 -11.76 6.86 5.43
C ALA A 233 -12.68 6.90 4.20
N GLY A 234 -12.85 8.07 3.58
CA GLY A 234 -13.63 8.24 2.35
C GLY A 234 -13.08 7.45 1.17
N TYR A 235 -11.75 7.36 1.05
CA TYR A 235 -11.13 6.54 0.02
C TYR A 235 -11.40 5.04 0.25
N LEU A 236 -11.26 4.55 1.49
CA LEU A 236 -11.57 3.16 1.82
C LEU A 236 -13.05 2.84 1.57
N GLN A 237 -13.97 3.75 1.88
CA GLN A 237 -15.40 3.62 1.55
C GLN A 237 -15.61 3.49 0.03
N THR A 238 -14.94 4.33 -0.77
CA THR A 238 -15.01 4.26 -2.24
C THR A 238 -14.43 2.96 -2.79
N LEU A 239 -13.41 2.38 -2.12
CA LEU A 239 -12.85 1.08 -2.47
C LEU A 239 -13.75 -0.09 -2.07
N GLY A 240 -14.87 0.16 -1.40
CA GLY A 240 -15.88 -0.85 -1.05
C GLY A 240 -15.77 -1.39 0.37
N TRP A 241 -15.29 -0.59 1.33
CA TRP A 241 -15.26 -1.01 2.73
C TRP A 241 -16.65 -1.47 3.20
N ASN A 242 -16.73 -2.71 3.66
CA ASN A 242 -17.93 -3.27 4.26
C ASN A 242 -17.91 -3.01 5.79
N ARG A 243 -18.85 -2.20 6.28
CA ARG A 243 -18.95 -1.82 7.70
C ARG A 243 -19.29 -2.97 8.64
N ASP A 244 -19.89 -4.04 8.12
CA ASP A 244 -20.38 -5.17 8.91
C ASP A 244 -19.30 -6.27 9.09
N LEU A 245 -18.15 -6.11 8.45
CA LEU A 245 -17.03 -7.07 8.51
C LEU A 245 -15.75 -6.39 8.98
N SER A 246 -14.94 -7.12 9.76
CA SER A 246 -13.54 -6.75 10.00
C SER A 246 -12.71 -6.99 8.73
N TRP A 247 -11.45 -6.50 8.72
CA TRP A 247 -10.48 -6.81 7.67
C TRP A 247 -10.10 -8.30 7.63
N GLY A 248 -10.19 -8.95 8.80
CA GLY A 248 -9.85 -10.35 9.02
C GLY A 248 -9.77 -10.66 10.50
N TYR A 249 -9.38 -11.90 10.79
CA TYR A 249 -9.31 -12.44 12.15
C TYR A 249 -8.07 -13.32 12.27
N ALA A 250 -7.21 -13.08 13.25
CA ALA A 250 -6.15 -14.00 13.60
C ALA A 250 -6.79 -15.22 14.29
N VAL A 251 -6.47 -16.42 13.82
CA VAL A 251 -7.15 -17.65 14.22
C VAL A 251 -6.19 -18.80 14.53
N THR A 252 -6.70 -19.80 15.27
CA THR A 252 -6.10 -21.11 15.40
C THR A 252 -6.94 -22.13 14.62
N LEU A 253 -6.25 -23.06 13.97
CA LEU A 253 -6.89 -24.20 13.30
C LEU A 253 -6.85 -25.43 14.22
N PRO A 254 -7.89 -26.28 14.24
CA PRO A 254 -7.83 -27.55 14.92
C PRO A 254 -6.83 -28.49 14.27
N GLY A 255 -6.33 -29.48 15.02
CA GLY A 255 -5.44 -30.50 14.49
C GLY A 255 -6.05 -31.20 13.27
N GLY A 256 -5.27 -31.42 12.21
CA GLY A 256 -5.73 -32.06 10.99
C GLY A 256 -6.70 -31.25 10.14
N PHE A 257 -6.75 -29.91 10.31
CA PHE A 257 -7.61 -29.06 9.48
C PHE A 257 -7.31 -29.22 7.99
N ASP A 258 -8.32 -29.48 7.18
CA ASP A 258 -8.23 -29.62 5.74
C ASP A 258 -8.04 -28.24 5.07
N LEU A 259 -6.80 -27.89 4.71
CA LEU A 259 -6.44 -26.61 4.07
C LEU A 259 -7.00 -26.48 2.64
N THR A 260 -7.54 -27.54 2.03
CA THR A 260 -8.26 -27.43 0.75
C THR A 260 -9.57 -26.65 0.90
N ARG A 261 -10.11 -26.60 2.13
CA ARG A 261 -11.30 -25.84 2.52
C ARG A 261 -11.01 -24.41 2.92
N TYR A 262 -10.16 -23.73 2.18
CA TYR A 262 -9.62 -22.40 2.52
C TYR A 262 -10.56 -21.22 2.26
N ARG A 263 -11.69 -21.45 1.59
CA ARG A 263 -12.74 -20.43 1.36
C ARG A 263 -14.07 -20.94 1.82
N ALA A 264 -14.73 -20.17 2.68
CA ALA A 264 -16.05 -20.49 3.17
C ALA A 264 -16.69 -19.26 3.85
N ASP A 265 -17.92 -19.41 4.29
CA ASP A 265 -18.53 -18.49 5.24
C ASP A 265 -17.88 -18.63 6.63
N LEU A 266 -17.81 -17.52 7.39
CA LEU A 266 -17.24 -17.51 8.75
C LEU A 266 -17.91 -18.53 9.68
N SER A 267 -19.24 -18.74 9.54
CA SER A 267 -19.96 -19.74 10.30
C SER A 267 -19.49 -21.16 10.00
N ASP A 268 -19.08 -21.45 8.77
CA ASP A 268 -18.56 -22.76 8.39
C ASP A 268 -17.16 -23.00 8.96
N PHE A 269 -16.33 -21.98 9.05
CA PHE A 269 -15.05 -22.07 9.76
C PHE A 269 -15.28 -22.36 11.25
N THR A 270 -16.26 -21.67 11.88
CA THR A 270 -16.66 -21.94 13.28
C THR A 270 -17.09 -23.39 13.48
N LYS A 271 -17.96 -23.94 12.61
CA LYS A 271 -18.43 -25.34 12.67
C LYS A 271 -17.27 -26.33 12.54
N ARG A 272 -16.22 -25.98 11.80
CA ARG A 272 -15.01 -26.79 11.61
C ARG A 272 -13.97 -26.61 12.72
N GLY A 273 -14.31 -25.92 13.79
CA GLY A 273 -13.46 -25.78 14.96
C GLY A 273 -12.42 -24.67 14.90
N VAL A 274 -12.46 -23.79 13.88
CA VAL A 274 -11.58 -22.60 13.83
C VAL A 274 -11.99 -21.63 14.93
N ARG A 275 -11.01 -21.06 15.63
CA ARG A 275 -11.22 -20.14 16.76
C ARG A 275 -10.36 -18.92 16.62
N ARG A 276 -10.87 -17.75 17.01
CA ARG A 276 -10.09 -16.53 17.12
C ARG A 276 -9.09 -16.64 18.27
N ILE A 277 -7.91 -16.00 18.09
CA ILE A 277 -6.85 -16.04 19.12
C ILE A 277 -7.18 -15.17 20.35
N ASP A 278 -8.11 -14.21 20.21
CA ASP A 278 -8.60 -13.36 21.31
C ASP A 278 -9.73 -14.01 22.14
N GLY A 279 -10.17 -15.21 21.76
CA GLY A 279 -11.24 -15.93 22.43
C GLY A 279 -12.65 -15.51 22.04
N GLU A 280 -12.81 -14.45 21.28
CA GLU A 280 -14.12 -13.99 20.80
C GLU A 280 -14.68 -14.92 19.72
N ALA A 281 -15.99 -14.89 19.53
CA ALA A 281 -16.64 -15.64 18.45
C ALA A 281 -16.35 -15.01 17.08
N LEU A 282 -16.23 -15.86 16.05
CA LEU A 282 -16.32 -15.38 14.67
C LEU A 282 -17.74 -14.89 14.38
N PRO A 283 -17.94 -13.88 13.52
CA PRO A 283 -19.26 -13.47 13.08
C PRO A 283 -20.08 -14.62 12.51
N ALA A 284 -21.40 -14.52 12.66
CA ALA A 284 -22.35 -15.55 12.20
C ALA A 284 -22.39 -15.73 10.68
N SER A 285 -21.91 -14.74 9.91
CA SER A 285 -21.87 -14.74 8.45
C SER A 285 -20.74 -13.86 7.93
N GLY A 286 -20.38 -14.08 6.69
CA GLY A 286 -19.39 -13.31 5.95
C GLY A 286 -18.39 -14.22 5.22
N ALA A 287 -18.14 -13.92 3.95
CA ALA A 287 -17.16 -14.67 3.18
C ALA A 287 -15.75 -14.41 3.71
N ALA A 288 -14.98 -15.47 3.88
CA ALA A 288 -13.59 -15.37 4.32
C ALA A 288 -12.70 -16.39 3.61
N SER A 289 -11.40 -16.12 3.63
CA SER A 289 -10.37 -17.01 3.08
C SER A 289 -9.25 -17.19 4.08
N LEU A 290 -8.72 -18.41 4.19
CA LEU A 290 -7.49 -18.67 4.94
C LEU A 290 -6.30 -17.97 4.29
N PHE A 291 -5.56 -17.24 5.09
CA PHE A 291 -4.31 -16.59 4.73
C PHE A 291 -3.20 -17.02 5.69
N LEU A 292 -2.19 -17.67 5.13
CA LEU A 292 -1.03 -18.21 5.84
C LEU A 292 0.24 -17.52 5.31
N PRO A 293 0.54 -16.29 5.75
CA PRO A 293 1.63 -15.48 5.20
C PRO A 293 3.04 -16.01 5.50
N GLY A 294 3.17 -16.96 6.40
CA GLY A 294 4.37 -17.72 6.71
C GLY A 294 4.28 -19.21 6.38
N GLY A 295 3.26 -19.63 5.61
CA GLY A 295 2.95 -21.03 5.40
C GLY A 295 2.31 -21.67 6.62
N SER A 296 2.14 -22.99 6.60
CA SER A 296 1.46 -23.76 7.64
C SER A 296 2.15 -23.76 9.01
N GLY A 297 3.41 -23.31 9.09
CA GLY A 297 4.16 -23.18 10.35
C GLY A 297 4.08 -21.79 11.01
N GLY A 298 3.33 -20.86 10.46
CA GLY A 298 3.21 -19.49 10.95
C GLY A 298 1.82 -19.12 11.44
N PRO A 299 1.61 -17.84 11.78
CA PRO A 299 0.29 -17.32 12.11
C PRO A 299 -0.72 -17.51 10.98
N VAL A 300 -1.95 -17.79 11.34
CA VAL A 300 -3.06 -18.03 10.41
C VAL A 300 -4.12 -16.95 10.59
N PHE A 301 -4.66 -16.49 9.47
CA PHE A 301 -5.73 -15.50 9.43
C PHE A 301 -6.89 -15.99 8.58
N LEU A 302 -8.09 -15.58 8.94
CA LEU A 302 -9.22 -15.50 8.04
C LEU A 302 -9.30 -14.05 7.53
N ILE A 303 -9.09 -13.83 6.25
CA ILE A 303 -9.19 -12.51 5.63
C ILE A 303 -10.53 -12.38 4.91
N THR A 304 -11.13 -11.20 4.99
CA THR A 304 -12.39 -10.83 4.33
C THR A 304 -12.15 -9.92 3.13
N ASP A 305 -13.21 -9.48 2.46
CA ASP A 305 -13.09 -8.51 1.37
C ASP A 305 -12.48 -7.17 1.82
N ASN A 306 -12.62 -6.80 3.10
CA ASN A 306 -11.97 -5.60 3.63
C ASN A 306 -10.45 -5.68 3.64
N PHE A 307 -9.86 -6.88 3.69
CA PHE A 307 -8.42 -7.05 3.50
C PHE A 307 -7.99 -6.60 2.09
N GLU A 308 -8.80 -6.92 1.07
CA GLU A 308 -8.54 -6.48 -0.31
C GLU A 308 -8.73 -4.97 -0.46
N VAL A 309 -9.66 -4.35 0.29
CA VAL A 309 -9.81 -2.89 0.36
C VAL A 309 -8.54 -2.24 0.92
N ILE A 310 -8.02 -2.75 2.05
CA ILE A 310 -6.74 -2.26 2.61
C ILE A 310 -5.61 -2.46 1.59
N ARG A 311 -5.54 -3.62 0.97
CA ARG A 311 -4.52 -3.94 -0.02
C ARG A 311 -4.61 -3.08 -1.28
N ALA A 312 -5.79 -2.61 -1.65
CA ALA A 312 -5.97 -1.72 -2.79
C ALA A 312 -5.33 -0.34 -2.60
N TYR A 313 -5.16 0.10 -1.36
CA TYR A 313 -4.42 1.33 -1.05
C TYR A 313 -2.92 1.20 -1.38
N ASN A 314 -2.33 0.03 -1.10
CA ASN A 314 -0.90 -0.23 -1.32
C ASN A 314 -0.62 -1.69 -1.73
N THR A 315 -1.01 -2.15 -2.84
CA THR A 315 -0.90 -3.48 -3.51
C THR A 315 -0.04 -4.60 -2.85
N SER A 316 0.22 -4.55 -1.52
CA SER A 316 1.06 -5.47 -0.75
C SER A 316 0.27 -6.21 0.32
N ASP A 317 0.38 -7.54 0.36
CA ASP A 317 -0.20 -8.37 1.43
C ASP A 317 0.43 -8.06 2.80
N SER A 318 1.75 -7.79 2.84
CA SER A 318 2.45 -7.42 4.07
C SER A 318 1.95 -6.09 4.63
N TYR A 319 1.70 -5.11 3.75
CA TYR A 319 1.10 -3.83 4.13
C TYR A 319 -0.31 -4.03 4.67
N ALA A 320 -1.16 -4.74 3.95
CA ALA A 320 -2.55 -4.95 4.36
C ALA A 320 -2.63 -5.66 5.72
N LEU A 321 -1.81 -6.68 5.94
CA LEU A 321 -1.72 -7.37 7.22
C LEU A 321 -1.21 -6.44 8.33
N ALA A 322 -0.23 -5.60 8.04
CA ALA A 322 0.32 -4.67 9.03
C ALA A 322 -0.69 -3.61 9.45
N VAL A 323 -1.42 -3.02 8.50
CA VAL A 323 -2.48 -2.05 8.79
C VAL A 323 -3.59 -2.73 9.61
N GLY A 324 -4.09 -3.88 9.17
CA GLY A 324 -5.15 -4.61 9.88
C GLY A 324 -4.72 -5.02 11.28
N HIS A 325 -3.54 -5.65 11.42
CA HIS A 325 -3.04 -6.06 12.74
C HIS A 325 -2.72 -4.86 13.65
N LEU A 326 -2.18 -3.75 13.10
CA LEU A 326 -1.99 -2.53 13.88
C LEU A 326 -3.34 -1.99 14.39
N ALA A 327 -4.37 -1.98 13.57
CA ALA A 327 -5.72 -1.56 13.97
C ALA A 327 -6.25 -2.41 15.15
N ASP A 328 -6.10 -3.73 15.08
CA ASP A 328 -6.47 -4.63 16.17
C ASP A 328 -5.68 -4.31 17.45
N ARG A 329 -4.36 -4.09 17.33
CA ARG A 329 -3.51 -3.74 18.47
C ARG A 329 -3.87 -2.38 19.09
N LEU A 330 -4.24 -1.40 18.27
CA LEU A 330 -4.74 -0.09 18.74
C LEU A 330 -6.05 -0.25 19.49
N ALA A 331 -6.95 -1.10 19.04
CA ALA A 331 -8.22 -1.43 19.68
C ALA A 331 -8.08 -2.24 20.97
N GLY A 332 -6.89 -2.72 21.33
CA GLY A 332 -6.66 -3.50 22.54
C GLY A 332 -6.49 -5.01 22.31
N GLY A 333 -6.58 -5.46 21.06
CA GLY A 333 -6.42 -6.88 20.71
C GLY A 333 -5.03 -7.44 21.05
N PRO A 334 -4.89 -8.77 21.15
CA PRO A 334 -3.67 -9.44 21.55
C PRO A 334 -2.58 -9.36 20.48
N ALA A 335 -1.32 -9.60 20.88
CA ALA A 335 -0.23 -9.87 19.95
C ALA A 335 -0.41 -11.25 19.30
N LEU A 336 0.19 -11.43 18.11
CA LEU A 336 0.25 -12.75 17.48
C LEU A 336 1.10 -13.68 18.34
N ALA A 337 0.53 -14.80 18.77
CA ALA A 337 1.20 -15.76 19.64
C ALA A 337 1.99 -16.83 18.86
N ALA A 338 1.55 -17.18 17.65
CA ALA A 338 2.24 -18.15 16.82
C ALA A 338 3.59 -17.59 16.33
N PRO A 339 4.67 -18.36 16.41
CA PRO A 339 5.98 -17.92 15.94
C PRO A 339 5.99 -17.79 14.41
N TRP A 340 6.81 -16.87 13.91
CA TRP A 340 7.09 -16.77 12.49
C TRP A 340 8.20 -17.74 12.08
N PRO A 341 8.17 -18.33 10.88
CA PRO A 341 9.20 -19.25 10.40
C PRO A 341 10.47 -18.49 9.94
N THR A 342 11.11 -17.78 10.86
CA THR A 342 12.21 -16.83 10.55
C THR A 342 13.46 -17.49 9.97
N GLY A 343 13.66 -18.80 10.19
CA GLY A 343 14.77 -19.58 9.62
C GLY A 343 14.45 -20.30 8.31
N ALA A 344 13.22 -20.23 7.81
CA ALA A 344 12.85 -20.94 6.58
C ALA A 344 13.45 -20.29 5.33
N ALA A 345 13.97 -21.11 4.43
CA ALA A 345 14.44 -20.66 3.12
C ALA A 345 13.29 -20.09 2.29
N ARG A 346 13.55 -19.01 1.56
CA ARG A 346 12.55 -18.31 0.75
C ARG A 346 13.03 -18.17 -0.69
N LEU A 347 12.07 -18.05 -1.60
CA LEU A 347 12.37 -17.69 -2.97
C LEU A 347 12.74 -16.21 -3.04
N ASP A 348 13.81 -15.91 -3.76
CA ASP A 348 14.14 -14.57 -4.21
C ASP A 348 13.24 -14.17 -5.41
N LYS A 349 13.49 -13.00 -5.99
CA LYS A 349 12.74 -12.52 -7.16
C LYS A 349 12.84 -13.49 -8.34
N ALA A 350 14.01 -14.03 -8.60
CA ALA A 350 14.25 -14.96 -9.72
C ALA A 350 13.50 -16.29 -9.49
N GLY A 351 13.55 -16.82 -8.27
CA GLY A 351 12.81 -18.01 -7.88
C GLY A 351 11.29 -17.83 -7.97
N LEU A 352 10.77 -16.67 -7.54
CA LEU A 352 9.35 -16.34 -7.70
C LEU A 352 8.96 -16.24 -9.17
N GLN A 353 9.79 -15.64 -10.02
CA GLN A 353 9.55 -15.60 -11.47
C GLN A 353 9.55 -16.99 -12.09
N ALA A 354 10.48 -17.85 -11.69
CA ALA A 354 10.53 -19.24 -12.15
C ALA A 354 9.27 -20.01 -11.74
N LEU A 355 8.83 -19.84 -10.49
CA LEU A 355 7.59 -20.44 -9.99
C LEU A 355 6.36 -19.93 -10.78
N GLN A 356 6.25 -18.61 -11.01
CA GLN A 356 5.17 -18.00 -11.79
C GLN A 356 5.12 -18.58 -13.22
N LYS A 357 6.28 -18.68 -13.91
CA LYS A 357 6.39 -19.27 -15.25
C LYS A 357 6.01 -20.74 -15.25
N GLY A 358 6.50 -21.52 -14.29
CA GLY A 358 6.20 -22.94 -14.19
C GLY A 358 4.72 -23.23 -13.92
N LEU A 359 4.08 -22.39 -13.11
CA LEU A 359 2.63 -22.46 -12.85
C LEU A 359 1.82 -21.99 -14.07
N ALA A 360 2.30 -21.00 -14.83
CA ALA A 360 1.65 -20.54 -16.05
C ALA A 360 1.69 -21.62 -17.15
N ALA A 361 2.81 -22.33 -17.30
CA ALA A 361 2.94 -23.45 -18.23
C ALA A 361 1.96 -24.63 -17.93
N ARG A 362 1.34 -24.63 -16.74
CA ARG A 362 0.34 -25.62 -16.30
C ARG A 362 -1.08 -25.04 -16.21
N ASP A 363 -1.31 -23.87 -16.80
CA ASP A 363 -2.60 -23.14 -16.78
C ASP A 363 -3.11 -22.81 -15.36
N LEU A 364 -2.21 -22.74 -14.38
CA LEU A 364 -2.54 -22.42 -13.00
C LEU A 364 -2.32 -20.94 -12.67
N TYR A 365 -1.54 -20.20 -13.45
CA TYR A 365 -1.22 -18.79 -13.22
C TYR A 365 -1.45 -17.95 -14.47
N THR A 366 -2.19 -16.85 -14.34
CA THR A 366 -2.56 -15.94 -15.44
C THR A 366 -2.01 -14.51 -15.25
N GLY A 367 -1.06 -14.32 -14.31
CA GLY A 367 -0.40 -13.04 -14.09
C GLY A 367 0.93 -12.95 -14.84
N ASP A 368 1.52 -11.75 -14.82
CA ASP A 368 2.89 -11.55 -15.28
C ASP A 368 3.89 -12.23 -14.35
N ALA A 369 4.99 -12.76 -14.91
CA ALA A 369 6.08 -13.31 -14.11
C ALA A 369 6.96 -12.17 -13.55
N ASP A 370 6.38 -11.36 -12.67
CA ASP A 370 6.97 -10.14 -12.11
C ASP A 370 7.88 -10.39 -10.88
N GLY A 371 7.86 -11.62 -10.35
CA GLY A 371 8.61 -12.02 -9.16
C GLY A 371 8.01 -11.51 -7.85
N ARG A 372 6.71 -11.23 -7.82
CA ARG A 372 5.99 -10.80 -6.63
C ARG A 372 5.08 -11.88 -6.07
N ALA A 373 5.11 -12.07 -4.76
CA ALA A 373 4.19 -12.95 -4.05
C ALA A 373 2.90 -12.19 -3.71
N GLY A 374 1.90 -12.28 -4.58
CA GLY A 374 0.59 -11.64 -4.39
C GLY A 374 -0.56 -12.66 -4.44
N PRO A 375 -1.83 -12.19 -4.34
CA PRO A 375 -3.00 -13.08 -4.28
C PRO A 375 -3.11 -14.05 -5.45
N LYS A 376 -2.76 -13.61 -6.67
CA LYS A 376 -2.78 -14.48 -7.85
C LYS A 376 -1.80 -15.64 -7.75
N LEU A 377 -0.56 -15.34 -7.27
CA LEU A 377 0.44 -16.39 -7.07
C LEU A 377 0.04 -17.30 -5.91
N ARG A 378 -0.43 -16.76 -4.79
CA ARG A 378 -0.93 -17.54 -3.64
C ARG A 378 -2.04 -18.52 -4.06
N GLU A 379 -2.99 -18.06 -4.86
CA GLU A 379 -4.07 -18.90 -5.38
C GLU A 379 -3.55 -19.99 -6.34
N ALA A 380 -2.64 -19.64 -7.24
CA ALA A 380 -2.04 -20.58 -8.17
C ALA A 380 -1.20 -21.66 -7.46
N VAL A 381 -0.40 -21.24 -6.47
CA VAL A 381 0.36 -22.15 -5.59
C VAL A 381 -0.57 -23.12 -4.87
N ARG A 382 -1.65 -22.62 -4.28
CA ARG A 382 -2.61 -23.46 -3.55
C ARG A 382 -3.29 -24.47 -4.47
N ARG A 383 -3.72 -24.05 -5.69
CA ARG A 383 -4.29 -24.97 -6.67
C ARG A 383 -3.29 -26.05 -7.11
N TYR A 384 -2.02 -25.70 -7.28
CA TYR A 384 -0.98 -26.66 -7.56
C TYR A 384 -0.77 -27.62 -6.40
N GLN A 385 -0.66 -27.12 -5.17
CA GLN A 385 -0.53 -27.95 -3.95
C GLN A 385 -1.69 -28.94 -3.84
N ILE A 386 -2.93 -28.49 -4.06
CA ILE A 386 -4.12 -29.38 -4.05
C ILE A 386 -4.00 -30.47 -5.13
N LYS A 387 -3.64 -30.10 -6.35
CA LYS A 387 -3.50 -31.04 -7.47
C LYS A 387 -2.45 -32.12 -7.21
N GLU A 388 -1.37 -31.76 -6.54
CA GLU A 388 -0.23 -32.65 -6.25
C GLU A 388 -0.35 -33.34 -4.88
N GLY A 389 -1.45 -33.15 -4.13
CA GLY A 389 -1.61 -33.73 -2.80
C GLY A 389 -0.67 -33.17 -1.72
N LEU A 390 -0.15 -31.95 -1.93
CA LEU A 390 0.71 -31.26 -1.01
C LEU A 390 -0.11 -30.44 0.02
N VAL A 391 0.55 -29.96 1.09
CA VAL A 391 -0.08 -29.06 2.06
C VAL A 391 -0.53 -27.78 1.37
N ALA A 392 -1.85 -27.53 1.29
CA ALA A 392 -2.46 -26.46 0.51
C ALA A 392 -2.47 -25.11 1.25
N ASP A 393 -1.30 -24.66 1.72
CA ASP A 393 -1.16 -23.40 2.46
C ASP A 393 -1.03 -22.15 1.56
N GLY A 394 -0.80 -22.33 0.27
CA GLY A 394 -0.63 -21.24 -0.69
C GLY A 394 0.70 -20.50 -0.55
N TYR A 395 1.67 -21.03 0.20
CA TYR A 395 2.96 -20.39 0.45
C TYR A 395 4.03 -20.87 -0.53
N ALA A 396 4.70 -19.92 -1.21
CA ALA A 396 5.74 -20.19 -2.21
C ALA A 396 7.07 -20.48 -1.52
N THR A 397 7.57 -21.72 -1.63
CA THR A 397 8.85 -22.17 -1.04
C THR A 397 9.82 -22.67 -2.09
N PRO A 398 11.14 -22.71 -1.80
CA PRO A 398 12.11 -23.37 -2.67
C PRO A 398 11.77 -24.84 -2.96
N ALA A 399 11.35 -25.59 -1.95
CA ALA A 399 10.94 -26.99 -2.11
C ALA A 399 9.74 -27.15 -3.06
N LEU A 400 8.79 -26.18 -3.04
CA LEU A 400 7.69 -26.18 -4.01
C LEU A 400 8.18 -25.93 -5.44
N LEU A 401 9.15 -25.04 -5.63
CA LEU A 401 9.75 -24.77 -6.94
C LEU A 401 10.49 -25.99 -7.45
N GLU A 402 11.27 -26.66 -6.61
CA GLU A 402 11.96 -27.92 -6.94
C GLU A 402 10.96 -29.00 -7.34
N HIS A 403 9.88 -29.19 -6.57
CA HIS A 403 8.81 -30.15 -6.90
C HIS A 403 8.15 -29.83 -8.25
N LEU A 404 7.88 -28.54 -8.53
CA LEU A 404 7.31 -28.09 -9.80
C LEU A 404 8.25 -28.37 -10.99
N THR A 405 9.56 -28.18 -10.83
CA THR A 405 10.55 -28.36 -11.90
C THR A 405 10.91 -29.81 -12.14
N ALA A 406 10.84 -30.67 -11.14
CA ALA A 406 11.11 -32.10 -11.25
C ALA A 406 10.00 -32.87 -12.00
N ARG A 407 8.83 -32.25 -12.21
CA ARG A 407 7.68 -32.87 -12.89
C ARG A 407 7.25 -31.97 -14.07
N PRO A 408 7.83 -32.13 -15.25
CA PRO A 408 7.54 -31.31 -16.42
C PRO A 408 6.10 -31.46 -16.91
#